data_5759229c34e1d54e10ad767e0c34a29c
#
_entry.id   5759229c34e1d54e10ad767e0c34a29c
#
_cell.length_a   1.000
_cell.length_b   1.000
_cell.length_c   1.000
_cell.angle_alpha   90.00
_cell.angle_beta   90.00
_cell.angle_gamma   90.00
#
_symmetry.space_group_name_H-M   'P 1'
#
loop_
_entity.id
_entity.type
_entity.pdbx_description
1 polymer ?
#
loop_
_entity_poly.entity_id
_entity_poly.type
_entity_poly.pdbx_seq_one_letter_code
_entity_poly.pdbx_strand_id
1 'polypeptide(L)'
;SKAFATDRYFISCSNVLGRCDGASGPGSIKPATGRQYGLGFPVVTIGDMVRAQVRLVDYLGIDRLLCVAGGSMGGMQVLEWAARHPHRLRAAIPLATTARHSPMLIALSEVGRQAIYADPAWNEGNYYGNGKKPDAGLALARMVGHITYLSDESMQQKFGRRLQAREQYGYEFQTEFAVVSYLEYT
;
A
#
# COMPACT_ATOMS: atom_id res chain seq x y z
N SER A 1 -15.02 17.62 17.45
CA SER A 1 -13.98 18.21 16.58
C SER A 1 -13.25 17.09 15.84
N LYS A 2 -12.97 17.27 14.56
CA LYS A 2 -12.20 16.28 13.77
C LYS A 2 -10.72 16.35 14.18
N ALA A 3 -10.06 15.20 14.27
CA ALA A 3 -8.63 15.12 14.65
C ALA A 3 -7.73 15.94 13.69
N PHE A 4 -8.06 15.94 12.40
CA PHE A 4 -7.41 16.73 11.36
C PHE A 4 -8.35 17.86 10.92
N ALA A 5 -8.36 18.93 11.69
CA ALA A 5 -9.23 20.09 11.46
C ALA A 5 -8.49 21.13 10.60
N THR A 6 -8.89 21.26 9.33
CA THR A 6 -8.27 22.18 8.36
C THR A 6 -8.51 23.65 8.62
N ASP A 7 -9.48 23.95 9.48
CA ASP A 7 -9.72 25.29 10.03
C ASP A 7 -8.70 25.71 11.08
N ARG A 8 -7.93 24.77 11.63
CA ARG A 8 -6.94 24.98 12.69
C ARG A 8 -5.50 24.67 12.26
N TYR A 9 -5.33 23.79 11.29
CA TYR A 9 -4.02 23.26 10.93
C TYR A 9 -3.83 23.29 9.42
N PHE A 10 -2.61 23.62 8.99
CA PHE A 10 -2.16 23.31 7.66
C PHE A 10 -1.87 21.81 7.57
N ILE A 11 -2.59 21.11 6.69
CA ILE A 11 -2.47 19.66 6.51
C ILE A 11 -1.94 19.38 5.11
N SER A 12 -0.85 18.64 5.03
CA SER A 12 -0.26 18.19 3.78
C SER A 12 -0.20 16.67 3.72
N CYS A 13 -0.50 16.09 2.58
CA CYS A 13 -0.34 14.67 2.29
C CYS A 13 0.36 14.54 0.93
N SER A 14 1.63 14.17 0.95
CA SER A 14 2.42 13.98 -0.27
C SER A 14 2.18 12.60 -0.89
N ASN A 15 2.23 12.52 -2.22
CA ASN A 15 2.34 11.24 -2.90
C ASN A 15 3.71 10.59 -2.63
N VAL A 16 3.71 9.27 -2.56
CA VAL A 16 4.90 8.48 -2.28
C VAL A 16 5.68 8.21 -3.59
N LEU A 17 6.99 8.36 -3.56
CA LEU A 17 7.86 7.96 -4.68
C LEU A 17 7.70 6.46 -4.99
N GLY A 18 7.70 6.11 -6.26
CA GLY A 18 7.49 4.74 -6.73
C GLY A 18 6.02 4.37 -6.95
N ARG A 19 5.09 5.28 -6.67
CA ARG A 19 3.65 5.08 -6.87
C ARG A 19 3.24 5.28 -8.35
N CYS A 20 2.07 4.74 -8.71
CA CYS A 20 1.57 4.83 -10.09
C CYS A 20 1.09 6.23 -10.49
N ASP A 21 0.58 7.04 -9.53
CA ASP A 21 -0.03 8.34 -9.79
C ASP A 21 0.53 9.43 -8.88
N GLY A 22 0.67 10.65 -9.41
CA GLY A 22 1.00 11.87 -8.65
C GLY A 22 2.46 11.98 -8.20
N ALA A 23 3.28 10.95 -8.43
CA ALA A 23 4.73 10.95 -8.20
C ALA A 23 5.42 10.10 -9.27
N SER A 24 6.75 10.21 -9.38
CA SER A 24 7.52 9.35 -10.29
C SER A 24 7.49 7.89 -9.83
N GLY A 25 7.26 6.98 -10.77
CA GLY A 25 7.21 5.54 -10.54
C GLY A 25 7.60 4.75 -11.79
N PRO A 26 7.49 3.41 -11.77
CA PRO A 26 7.85 2.56 -12.90
C PRO A 26 7.16 2.90 -14.23
N GLY A 27 5.92 3.41 -14.16
CA GLY A 27 5.16 3.87 -15.33
C GLY A 27 5.59 5.22 -15.89
N SER A 28 6.45 5.98 -15.19
CA SER A 28 6.94 7.28 -15.65
C SER A 28 7.90 7.14 -16.82
N ILE A 29 7.92 8.17 -17.68
CA ILE A 29 8.85 8.22 -18.82
C ILE A 29 10.26 8.55 -18.35
N LYS A 30 11.22 7.73 -18.73
CA LYS A 30 12.65 7.97 -18.50
C LYS A 30 13.15 9.01 -19.50
N PRO A 31 13.61 10.23 -19.06
CA PRO A 31 13.96 11.30 -19.98
C PRO A 31 15.03 10.93 -21.00
N ALA A 32 16.01 10.12 -20.59
CA ALA A 32 17.14 9.72 -21.45
C ALA A 32 16.73 8.81 -22.62
N THR A 33 15.57 8.11 -22.55
CA THR A 33 15.19 7.11 -23.54
C THR A 33 13.82 7.35 -24.17
N GLY A 34 13.00 8.25 -23.61
CA GLY A 34 11.60 8.44 -24.00
C GLY A 34 10.68 7.24 -23.74
N ARG A 35 11.14 6.22 -23.02
CA ARG A 35 10.38 5.00 -22.66
C ARG A 35 10.07 4.98 -21.17
N GLN A 36 9.06 4.22 -20.78
CA GLN A 36 8.78 3.98 -19.35
C GLN A 36 9.93 3.28 -18.66
N TYR A 37 10.08 3.58 -17.36
CA TYR A 37 11.14 2.96 -16.56
C TYR A 37 10.94 1.44 -16.43
N GLY A 38 9.71 0.97 -16.25
CA GLY A 38 9.44 -0.43 -15.96
C GLY A 38 10.28 -0.95 -14.79
N LEU A 39 10.87 -2.14 -14.93
CA LEU A 39 11.80 -2.71 -13.94
C LEU A 39 13.13 -1.92 -13.80
N GLY A 40 13.43 -1.02 -14.72
CA GLY A 40 14.59 -0.12 -14.60
C GLY A 40 14.35 1.10 -13.70
N PHE A 41 13.18 1.20 -13.05
CA PHE A 41 12.94 2.24 -12.06
C PHE A 41 13.83 2.02 -10.83
N PRO A 42 14.45 3.07 -10.28
CA PRO A 42 15.31 2.94 -9.11
C PRO A 42 14.58 2.31 -7.92
N VAL A 43 15.29 1.50 -7.14
CA VAL A 43 14.78 1.01 -5.87
C VAL A 43 14.59 2.20 -4.94
N VAL A 44 13.36 2.39 -4.45
CA VAL A 44 12.99 3.46 -3.52
C VAL A 44 12.80 2.86 -2.14
N THR A 45 13.55 3.36 -1.16
CA THR A 45 13.44 2.97 0.25
C THR A 45 12.52 3.92 1.02
N ILE A 46 12.10 3.52 2.22
CA ILE A 46 11.37 4.39 3.15
C ILE A 46 12.17 5.67 3.44
N GLY A 47 13.50 5.55 3.59
CA GLY A 47 14.38 6.71 3.77
C GLY A 47 14.39 7.66 2.57
N ASP A 48 14.28 7.16 1.33
CA ASP A 48 14.17 8.00 0.13
C ASP A 48 12.84 8.77 0.12
N MET A 49 11.76 8.11 0.49
CA MET A 49 10.43 8.73 0.58
C MET A 49 10.45 9.88 1.59
N VAL A 50 11.01 9.64 2.78
CA VAL A 50 11.13 10.65 3.84
C VAL A 50 12.05 11.79 3.40
N ARG A 51 13.18 11.52 2.76
CA ARG A 51 14.06 12.59 2.23
C ARG A 51 13.34 13.49 1.21
N ALA A 52 12.49 12.93 0.36
CA ALA A 52 11.67 13.73 -0.55
C ALA A 52 10.64 14.60 0.20
N GLN A 53 10.02 14.04 1.25
CA GLN A 53 9.09 14.78 2.11
C GLN A 53 9.77 15.90 2.87
N VAL A 54 10.98 15.69 3.37
CA VAL A 54 11.77 16.75 4.03
C VAL A 54 11.98 17.92 3.07
N ARG A 55 12.37 17.66 1.82
CA ARG A 55 12.54 18.72 0.80
C ARG A 55 11.23 19.46 0.53
N LEU A 56 10.09 18.76 0.52
CA LEU A 56 8.78 19.41 0.37
C LEU A 56 8.49 20.32 1.56
N VAL A 57 8.74 19.87 2.78
CA VAL A 57 8.54 20.63 4.01
C VAL A 57 9.44 21.87 4.03
N ASP A 58 10.70 21.74 3.57
CA ASP A 58 11.62 22.86 3.41
C ASP A 58 11.13 23.86 2.36
N TYR A 59 10.67 23.38 1.20
CA TYR A 59 10.10 24.22 0.14
C TYR A 59 8.87 25.01 0.61
N LEU A 60 8.07 24.43 1.49
CA LEU A 60 6.91 25.08 2.10
C LEU A 60 7.28 26.07 3.22
N GLY A 61 8.55 26.20 3.55
CA GLY A 61 9.05 27.10 4.61
C GLY A 61 8.65 26.64 6.02
N ILE A 62 8.47 25.34 6.23
CA ILE A 62 8.03 24.79 7.51
C ILE A 62 9.25 24.24 8.28
N ASP A 63 9.66 24.94 9.32
CA ASP A 63 10.81 24.53 10.15
C ASP A 63 10.49 23.28 10.99
N ARG A 64 9.28 23.21 11.54
CA ARG A 64 8.89 22.14 12.45
C ARG A 64 7.42 21.76 12.32
N LEU A 65 7.18 20.47 12.03
CA LEU A 65 5.85 19.90 11.96
C LEU A 65 5.25 19.70 13.37
N LEU A 66 3.96 19.98 13.51
CA LEU A 66 3.23 19.65 14.73
C LEU A 66 3.15 18.13 14.91
N CYS A 67 2.86 17.42 13.83
CA CYS A 67 2.74 15.96 13.86
C CYS A 67 3.02 15.37 12.47
N VAL A 68 3.63 14.18 12.46
CA VAL A 68 3.66 13.29 11.31
C VAL A 68 2.83 12.06 11.66
N ALA A 69 1.80 11.76 10.87
CA ALA A 69 0.90 10.63 11.08
C ALA A 69 0.83 9.76 9.82
N GLY A 70 0.77 8.45 9.97
CA GLY A 70 0.66 7.54 8.84
C GLY A 70 0.32 6.12 9.24
N GLY A 71 -0.41 5.43 8.33
CA GLY A 71 -0.79 4.03 8.49
C GLY A 71 0.05 3.09 7.63
N SER A 72 0.28 1.86 8.10
CA SER A 72 0.99 0.81 7.36
C SER A 72 2.37 1.31 6.88
N MET A 73 2.64 1.32 5.58
CA MET A 73 3.87 1.89 5.01
C MET A 73 4.05 3.38 5.35
N GLY A 74 2.95 4.14 5.48
CA GLY A 74 2.99 5.51 5.98
C GLY A 74 3.48 5.59 7.43
N GLY A 75 3.14 4.60 8.25
CA GLY A 75 3.66 4.47 9.62
C GLY A 75 5.16 4.15 9.66
N MET A 76 5.69 3.40 8.68
CA MET A 76 7.14 3.20 8.53
C MET A 76 7.84 4.53 8.21
N GLN A 77 7.24 5.37 7.38
CA GLN A 77 7.74 6.72 7.10
C GLN A 77 7.70 7.61 8.35
N VAL A 78 6.64 7.51 9.18
CA VAL A 78 6.58 8.21 10.48
C VAL A 78 7.72 7.79 11.40
N LEU A 79 8.02 6.50 11.48
CA LEU A 79 9.15 5.98 12.27
C LEU A 79 10.50 6.50 11.73
N GLU A 80 10.68 6.54 10.42
CA GLU A 80 11.88 7.09 9.79
C GLU A 80 12.01 8.60 10.05
N TRP A 81 10.92 9.38 9.98
CA TRP A 81 10.89 10.78 10.38
C TRP A 81 11.33 10.97 11.84
N ALA A 82 10.78 10.18 12.76
CA ALA A 82 11.11 10.26 14.17
C ALA A 82 12.57 9.90 14.46
N ALA A 83 13.12 8.92 13.74
CA ALA A 83 14.50 8.47 13.92
C ALA A 83 15.53 9.43 13.29
N ARG A 84 15.25 9.94 12.09
CA ARG A 84 16.24 10.73 11.32
C ARG A 84 16.08 12.23 11.48
N HIS A 85 14.87 12.71 11.78
CA HIS A 85 14.55 14.13 11.87
C HIS A 85 13.79 14.50 13.15
N PRO A 86 14.21 14.03 14.35
CA PRO A 86 13.45 14.21 15.59
C PRO A 86 13.24 15.70 15.94
N HIS A 87 14.16 16.58 15.55
CA HIS A 87 14.06 18.01 15.79
C HIS A 87 13.03 18.71 14.87
N ARG A 88 12.63 18.06 13.76
CA ARG A 88 11.71 18.60 12.75
C ARG A 88 10.23 18.30 13.04
N LEU A 89 9.90 17.60 14.12
CA LEU A 89 8.52 17.27 14.51
C LEU A 89 8.32 17.36 16.02
N ARG A 90 7.07 17.59 16.45
CA ARG A 90 6.68 17.57 17.85
C ARG A 90 6.08 16.24 18.28
N ALA A 91 5.37 15.59 17.35
CA ALA A 91 4.72 14.32 17.61
C ALA A 91 4.80 13.40 16.39
N ALA A 92 4.82 12.09 16.62
CA ALA A 92 4.77 11.02 15.62
C ALA A 92 3.63 10.07 15.97
N ILE A 93 2.77 9.77 14.99
CA ILE A 93 1.62 8.86 15.16
C ILE A 93 1.73 7.73 14.12
N PRO A 94 2.52 6.68 14.39
CA PRO A 94 2.55 5.48 13.55
C PRO A 94 1.32 4.62 13.86
N LEU A 95 0.55 4.26 12.81
CA LEU A 95 -0.68 3.48 12.94
C LEU A 95 -0.54 2.15 12.18
N ALA A 96 -0.97 1.03 12.79
CA ALA A 96 -1.01 -0.28 12.16
C ALA A 96 0.26 -0.60 11.34
N THR A 97 1.43 -0.44 11.94
CA THR A 97 2.74 -0.54 11.29
C THR A 97 3.76 -1.29 12.13
N THR A 98 4.92 -1.50 11.58
CA THR A 98 6.04 -2.16 12.26
C THR A 98 7.37 -1.56 11.82
N ALA A 99 8.35 -1.56 12.73
CA ALA A 99 9.74 -1.21 12.41
C ALA A 99 10.49 -2.37 11.73
N ARG A 100 10.00 -3.61 11.89
CA ARG A 100 10.61 -4.82 11.32
C ARG A 100 9.53 -5.84 10.98
N HIS A 101 9.49 -6.27 9.72
CA HIS A 101 8.57 -7.32 9.28
C HIS A 101 8.87 -8.65 9.96
N SER A 102 7.81 -9.34 10.37
CA SER A 102 7.90 -10.72 10.81
C SER A 102 8.17 -11.67 9.63
N PRO A 103 8.74 -12.86 9.85
CA PRO A 103 8.88 -13.87 8.80
C PRO A 103 7.56 -14.20 8.12
N MET A 104 6.45 -14.26 8.86
CA MET A 104 5.11 -14.50 8.32
C MET A 104 4.70 -13.42 7.32
N LEU A 105 4.91 -12.14 7.66
CA LEU A 105 4.55 -11.03 6.78
C LEU A 105 5.43 -11.01 5.52
N ILE A 106 6.71 -11.36 5.64
CA ILE A 106 7.62 -11.51 4.50
C ILE A 106 7.12 -12.62 3.57
N ALA A 107 6.75 -13.79 4.12
CA ALA A 107 6.25 -14.93 3.36
C ALA A 107 4.94 -14.61 2.63
N LEU A 108 3.96 -14.00 3.30
CA LEU A 108 2.69 -13.59 2.69
C LEU A 108 2.90 -12.53 1.58
N SER A 109 3.83 -11.61 1.77
CA SER A 109 4.20 -10.65 0.73
C SER A 109 4.85 -11.33 -0.48
N GLU A 110 5.63 -12.41 -0.27
CA GLU A 110 6.19 -13.19 -1.37
C GLU A 110 5.11 -13.93 -2.15
N VAL A 111 4.11 -14.51 -1.48
CA VAL A 111 2.96 -15.14 -2.18
C VAL A 111 2.27 -14.13 -3.09
N GLY A 112 2.06 -12.90 -2.62
CA GLY A 112 1.47 -11.85 -3.45
C GLY A 112 2.34 -11.49 -4.66
N ARG A 113 3.66 -11.40 -4.51
CA ARG A 113 4.58 -11.16 -5.65
C ARG A 113 4.56 -12.30 -6.65
N GLN A 114 4.59 -13.54 -6.18
CA GLN A 114 4.55 -14.73 -7.05
C GLN A 114 3.23 -14.82 -7.81
N ALA A 115 2.11 -14.44 -7.22
CA ALA A 115 0.83 -14.37 -7.91
C ALA A 115 0.88 -13.40 -9.10
N ILE A 116 1.51 -12.23 -8.93
CA ILE A 116 1.68 -11.24 -10.00
C ILE A 116 2.64 -11.77 -11.09
N TYR A 117 3.76 -12.39 -10.70
CA TYR A 117 4.76 -12.92 -11.65
C TYR A 117 4.22 -14.09 -12.47
N ALA A 118 3.33 -14.89 -11.90
CA ALA A 118 2.69 -16.02 -12.59
C ALA A 118 1.61 -15.58 -13.58
N ASP A 119 1.14 -14.34 -13.52
CA ASP A 119 0.17 -13.81 -14.47
C ASP A 119 0.85 -13.60 -15.84
N PRO A 120 0.37 -14.24 -16.94
CA PRO A 120 0.97 -14.07 -18.26
C PRO A 120 1.03 -12.61 -18.75
N ALA A 121 0.11 -11.77 -18.28
CA ALA A 121 0.09 -10.34 -18.62
C ALA A 121 1.17 -9.53 -17.91
N TRP A 122 1.85 -10.08 -16.89
CA TRP A 122 3.01 -9.47 -16.26
C TRP A 122 4.15 -9.20 -17.24
N ASN A 123 4.38 -10.12 -18.18
CA ASN A 123 5.36 -9.98 -19.26
C ASN A 123 6.71 -9.44 -18.79
N GLU A 124 7.28 -10.04 -17.75
CA GLU A 124 8.56 -9.62 -17.14
C GLU A 124 8.61 -8.11 -16.80
N GLY A 125 7.48 -7.55 -16.38
CA GLY A 125 7.34 -6.12 -16.04
C GLY A 125 7.13 -5.19 -17.24
N ASN A 126 7.09 -5.72 -18.49
CA ASN A 126 6.94 -4.96 -19.72
C ASN A 126 5.49 -4.95 -20.20
N TYR A 127 4.54 -4.68 -19.33
CA TYR A 127 3.10 -4.64 -19.65
C TYR A 127 2.59 -3.23 -20.00
N TYR A 128 3.43 -2.22 -19.91
CA TYR A 128 3.06 -0.84 -20.24
C TYR A 128 2.82 -0.65 -21.74
N GLY A 129 1.76 0.08 -22.10
CA GLY A 129 1.48 0.49 -23.48
C GLY A 129 0.83 -0.56 -24.38
N ASN A 130 0.61 -1.81 -23.91
CA ASN A 130 -0.04 -2.88 -24.67
C ASN A 130 -1.51 -3.11 -24.30
N GLY A 131 -2.07 -2.29 -23.40
CA GLY A 131 -3.46 -2.38 -22.92
C GLY A 131 -3.75 -3.58 -22.00
N LYS A 132 -2.75 -4.40 -21.69
CA LYS A 132 -2.88 -5.54 -20.79
C LYS A 132 -2.20 -5.22 -19.45
N LYS A 133 -2.77 -5.73 -18.37
CA LYS A 133 -2.23 -5.62 -17.00
C LYS A 133 -2.30 -7.00 -16.34
N PRO A 134 -1.45 -7.30 -15.38
CA PRO A 134 -1.51 -8.55 -14.63
C PRO A 134 -2.65 -8.53 -13.60
N ASP A 135 -3.89 -8.33 -14.07
CA ASP A 135 -5.05 -8.08 -13.21
C ASP A 135 -5.41 -9.30 -12.36
N ALA A 136 -5.28 -10.52 -12.90
CA ALA A 136 -5.54 -11.74 -12.14
C ALA A 136 -4.51 -11.94 -11.01
N GLY A 137 -3.23 -11.72 -11.29
CA GLY A 137 -2.17 -11.76 -10.29
C GLY A 137 -2.32 -10.69 -9.23
N LEU A 138 -2.71 -9.47 -9.63
CA LEU A 138 -2.98 -8.37 -8.71
C LEU A 138 -4.19 -8.66 -7.81
N ALA A 139 -5.26 -9.24 -8.36
CA ALA A 139 -6.43 -9.64 -7.58
C ALA A 139 -6.06 -10.66 -6.50
N LEU A 140 -5.31 -11.71 -6.84
CA LEU A 140 -4.83 -12.70 -5.88
C LEU A 140 -3.93 -12.07 -4.80
N ALA A 141 -3.01 -11.19 -5.19
CA ALA A 141 -2.15 -10.48 -4.24
C ALA A 141 -2.97 -9.61 -3.26
N ARG A 142 -4.05 -8.97 -3.75
CA ARG A 142 -4.97 -8.22 -2.90
C ARG A 142 -5.77 -9.11 -1.94
N MET A 143 -6.26 -10.25 -2.41
CA MET A 143 -6.96 -11.23 -1.54
C MET A 143 -6.06 -11.66 -0.37
N VAL A 144 -4.79 -11.96 -0.62
CA VAL A 144 -3.80 -12.25 0.43
C VAL A 144 -3.67 -11.07 1.40
N GLY A 145 -3.56 -9.85 0.88
CA GLY A 145 -3.52 -8.63 1.70
C GLY A 145 -4.75 -8.50 2.59
N HIS A 146 -5.95 -8.70 2.06
CA HIS A 146 -7.21 -8.58 2.82
C HIS A 146 -7.35 -9.64 3.91
N ILE A 147 -6.84 -10.86 3.71
CA ILE A 147 -6.79 -11.89 4.75
C ILE A 147 -5.91 -11.43 5.92
N THR A 148 -4.81 -10.73 5.64
CA THR A 148 -3.87 -10.28 6.67
C THR A 148 -4.31 -9.03 7.45
N TYR A 149 -5.36 -8.34 7.00
CA TYR A 149 -5.86 -7.12 7.65
C TYR A 149 -6.75 -7.37 8.86
N LEU A 150 -7.30 -8.55 8.97
CA LEU A 150 -8.20 -8.94 10.05
C LEU A 150 -7.57 -10.04 10.90
N SER A 151 -7.80 -9.99 12.22
CA SER A 151 -7.52 -11.14 13.08
C SER A 151 -8.54 -12.26 12.83
N ASP A 152 -8.22 -13.47 13.25
CA ASP A 152 -9.14 -14.62 13.16
C ASP A 152 -10.46 -14.32 13.87
N GLU A 153 -10.41 -13.73 15.06
CA GLU A 153 -11.60 -13.31 15.83
C GLU A 153 -12.43 -12.28 15.05
N SER A 154 -11.77 -11.29 14.44
CA SER A 154 -12.47 -10.29 13.63
C SER A 154 -13.09 -10.88 12.37
N MET A 155 -12.39 -11.81 11.72
CA MET A 155 -12.90 -12.59 10.59
C MET A 155 -14.15 -13.39 11.00
N GLN A 156 -14.05 -14.11 12.12
CA GLN A 156 -15.15 -14.91 12.67
C GLN A 156 -16.36 -14.04 13.04
N GLN A 157 -16.15 -12.90 13.70
CA GLN A 157 -17.23 -11.98 14.06
C GLN A 157 -17.89 -11.37 12.82
N LYS A 158 -17.09 -10.99 11.81
CA LYS A 158 -17.58 -10.31 10.61
C LYS A 158 -18.31 -11.25 9.66
N PHE A 159 -17.78 -12.43 9.44
CA PHE A 159 -18.30 -13.36 8.43
C PHE A 159 -18.83 -14.66 9.02
N GLY A 160 -18.13 -15.25 10.00
CA GLY A 160 -18.43 -16.60 10.49
C GLY A 160 -18.48 -17.60 9.34
N ARG A 161 -19.48 -18.46 9.35
CA ARG A 161 -19.80 -19.39 8.25
C ARG A 161 -21.05 -18.99 7.46
N ARG A 162 -21.36 -17.69 7.42
CA ARG A 162 -22.54 -17.19 6.73
C ARG A 162 -22.45 -17.42 5.24
N LEU A 163 -23.54 -17.89 4.65
CA LEU A 163 -23.67 -18.03 3.22
C LEU A 163 -23.99 -16.67 2.56
N GLN A 164 -23.53 -16.50 1.34
CA GLN A 164 -23.80 -15.31 0.52
C GLN A 164 -25.08 -15.53 -0.28
N ALA A 165 -26.13 -14.77 0.03
CA ALA A 165 -27.41 -14.75 -0.68
C ALA A 165 -28.08 -16.13 -0.86
N ARG A 166 -27.87 -17.07 0.07
CA ARG A 166 -28.49 -18.42 0.07
C ARG A 166 -28.65 -18.94 1.49
N GLU A 167 -29.54 -19.90 1.65
CA GLU A 167 -29.85 -20.53 2.96
C GLU A 167 -29.24 -21.92 3.13
N GLN A 168 -28.87 -22.59 2.04
CA GLN A 168 -28.33 -23.96 2.06
C GLN A 168 -27.01 -24.03 1.29
N TYR A 169 -26.17 -24.97 1.70
CA TYR A 169 -24.92 -25.29 0.99
C TYR A 169 -25.23 -25.90 -0.38
N GLY A 170 -24.51 -25.47 -1.42
CA GLY A 170 -24.40 -26.11 -2.71
C GLY A 170 -23.01 -26.70 -2.88
N TYR A 171 -22.81 -27.60 -3.83
CA TYR A 171 -21.51 -28.17 -4.19
C TYR A 171 -21.13 -27.75 -5.63
N GLU A 172 -21.53 -26.53 -6.00
CA GLU A 172 -21.26 -25.95 -7.31
C GLU A 172 -20.05 -25.01 -7.26
N PHE A 173 -19.43 -24.74 -8.40
CA PHE A 173 -18.36 -23.73 -8.52
C PHE A 173 -18.94 -22.31 -8.46
N GLN A 174 -19.50 -21.95 -7.32
CA GLN A 174 -20.08 -20.63 -7.06
C GLN A 174 -19.63 -20.12 -5.70
N THR A 175 -19.61 -18.79 -5.56
CA THR A 175 -19.34 -18.14 -4.27
C THR A 175 -20.44 -18.50 -3.26
N GLU A 176 -20.10 -19.30 -2.29
CA GLU A 176 -21.07 -19.77 -1.27
C GLU A 176 -20.99 -18.95 0.02
N PHE A 177 -19.80 -18.60 0.48
CA PHE A 177 -19.59 -17.93 1.75
C PHE A 177 -19.43 -16.43 1.60
N ALA A 178 -19.97 -15.69 2.56
CA ALA A 178 -19.84 -14.23 2.59
C ALA A 178 -18.37 -13.74 2.61
N VAL A 179 -17.46 -14.51 3.23
CA VAL A 179 -16.03 -14.20 3.21
C VAL A 179 -15.41 -14.36 1.82
N VAL A 180 -15.86 -15.31 1.02
CA VAL A 180 -15.37 -15.49 -0.37
C VAL A 180 -15.80 -14.30 -1.21
N SER A 181 -17.08 -13.91 -1.12
CA SER A 181 -17.58 -12.70 -1.78
C SER A 181 -16.78 -11.44 -1.38
N TYR A 182 -16.45 -11.30 -0.09
CA TYR A 182 -15.60 -10.18 0.36
C TYR A 182 -14.23 -10.15 -0.33
N LEU A 183 -13.61 -11.31 -0.55
CA LEU A 183 -12.31 -11.40 -1.23
C LEU A 183 -12.43 -11.14 -2.73
N GLU A 184 -13.52 -11.54 -3.38
CA GLU A 184 -13.75 -11.33 -4.82
C GLU A 184 -14.01 -9.86 -5.18
N TYR A 185 -14.58 -9.08 -4.25
CA TYR A 185 -14.87 -7.65 -4.45
C TYR A 185 -13.74 -6.71 -4.02
N THR A 186 -12.56 -7.22 -3.72
CA THR A 186 -11.39 -6.43 -3.33
C THR A 186 -10.41 -6.26 -4.49
#